data_295af4541aba8f93f5f529360ffae153
#
_entry.id   295af4541aba8f93f5f529360ffae153
#
_cell.length_a   1.000
_cell.length_b   1.000
_cell.length_c   1.000
_cell.angle_alpha   90.00
_cell.angle_beta   90.00
_cell.angle_gamma   90.00
#
_symmetry.space_group_name_H-M   'P 1'
#
loop_
_entity.id
_entity.type
_entity.pdbx_description
1 polymer ?
#
loop_
_entity_poly.entity_id
_entity_poly.type
_entity_poly.pdbx_seq_one_letter_code
_entity_poly.pdbx_strand_id
1 'polypeptide(L)'
;MNQNTISLKIALPEEAEKITALVNSVYRGENSKKGWTTEADFLSGIRITEEKVKEIIEGKDDLIFLGLIDGKITGCVHLENAGSYSYLGMLSVDVNHQDKGIGKILINECERYTKDVLGLSEIRMKVISRRTELIEYYNRRGYIAEGELEEFGAGGDTFGDTSEKLYFVTLSKNL
;
A
#
# COMPACT_ATOMS: atom_id res chain seq x y z
N MET A 1 -4.30 30.10 9.51
CA MET A 1 -4.08 28.65 9.70
C MET A 1 -3.62 28.11 8.36
N ASN A 2 -2.36 27.70 8.26
CA ASN A 2 -1.88 27.04 7.05
C ASN A 2 -2.53 25.65 6.99
N GLN A 3 -3.56 25.51 6.15
CA GLN A 3 -4.01 24.18 5.77
C GLN A 3 -2.88 23.59 4.91
N ASN A 4 -2.17 22.61 5.44
CA ASN A 4 -1.23 21.82 4.66
C ASN A 4 -1.98 21.26 3.46
N THR A 5 -1.71 21.78 2.27
CA THR A 5 -2.39 21.33 1.06
C THR A 5 -1.83 19.95 0.69
N ILE A 6 -2.69 18.94 0.74
CA ILE A 6 -2.36 17.60 0.25
C ILE A 6 -2.56 17.61 -1.27
N SER A 7 -1.54 17.27 -2.01
CA SER A 7 -1.60 17.07 -3.46
C SER A 7 -1.27 15.61 -3.82
N LEU A 8 -1.79 15.17 -4.97
CA LEU A 8 -1.53 13.84 -5.51
C LEU A 8 -0.79 13.95 -6.83
N LYS A 9 0.08 12.99 -7.11
CA LYS A 9 0.69 12.79 -8.42
C LYS A 9 1.05 11.33 -8.65
N ILE A 10 1.30 10.96 -9.90
CA ILE A 10 1.88 9.66 -10.26
C ILE A 10 3.40 9.76 -10.12
N ALA A 11 4.01 8.70 -9.56
CA ALA A 11 5.45 8.61 -9.35
C ALA A 11 6.22 8.56 -10.66
N LEU A 12 7.42 9.14 -10.66
CA LEU A 12 8.39 9.08 -11.73
C LEU A 12 9.61 8.24 -11.29
N PRO A 13 10.39 7.65 -12.24
CA PRO A 13 11.52 6.78 -11.91
C PRO A 13 12.55 7.40 -10.96
N GLU A 14 12.80 8.69 -11.06
CA GLU A 14 13.74 9.43 -10.19
C GLU A 14 13.28 9.53 -8.73
N GLU A 15 12.05 9.14 -8.42
CA GLU A 15 11.51 9.15 -7.05
C GLU A 15 11.62 7.78 -6.37
N ALA A 16 12.11 6.76 -7.07
CA ALA A 16 12.16 5.38 -6.58
C ALA A 16 12.92 5.25 -5.25
N GLU A 17 14.06 5.91 -5.08
CA GLU A 17 14.82 5.91 -3.83
C GLU A 17 13.98 6.41 -2.64
N LYS A 18 13.28 7.54 -2.82
CA LYS A 18 12.44 8.15 -1.77
C LYS A 18 11.23 7.28 -1.43
N ILE A 19 10.62 6.67 -2.45
CA ILE A 19 9.50 5.74 -2.28
C ILE A 19 9.97 4.51 -1.52
N THR A 20 11.10 3.92 -1.89
CA THR A 20 11.69 2.75 -1.23
C THR A 20 11.98 3.05 0.25
N ALA A 21 12.60 4.19 0.54
CA ALA A 21 12.87 4.62 1.91
C ALA A 21 11.58 4.78 2.73
N LEU A 22 10.55 5.44 2.17
CA LEU A 22 9.26 5.61 2.82
C LEU A 22 8.60 4.27 3.13
N VAL A 23 8.46 3.38 2.14
CA VAL A 23 7.82 2.09 2.30
C VAL A 23 8.52 1.25 3.36
N ASN A 24 9.84 1.12 3.29
CA ASN A 24 10.59 0.34 4.27
C ASN A 24 10.49 0.92 5.68
N SER A 25 10.49 2.25 5.82
CA SER A 25 10.36 2.91 7.12
C SER A 25 9.00 2.72 7.79
N VAL A 26 7.95 2.54 6.98
CA VAL A 26 6.56 2.39 7.46
C VAL A 26 6.20 0.93 7.74
N TYR A 27 6.69 0.00 6.92
CA TYR A 27 6.35 -1.41 7.05
C TYR A 27 7.27 -2.18 8.00
N ARG A 28 8.54 -1.82 8.08
CA ARG A 28 9.58 -2.62 8.74
C ARG A 28 10.45 -1.79 9.68
N GLY A 29 11.09 -2.50 10.60
CA GLY A 29 12.02 -1.90 11.55
C GLY A 29 11.37 -1.08 12.66
N GLU A 30 12.20 -0.50 13.52
CA GLU A 30 11.77 0.20 14.74
C GLU A 30 10.94 1.47 14.46
N ASN A 31 11.23 2.17 13.36
CA ASN A 31 10.46 3.37 13.01
C ASN A 31 8.99 3.04 12.70
N SER A 32 8.72 1.91 12.08
CA SER A 32 7.36 1.48 11.75
C SER A 32 6.48 1.24 12.98
N LYS A 33 7.09 0.86 14.10
CA LYS A 33 6.39 0.65 15.38
C LYS A 33 5.86 1.92 16.01
N LYS A 34 6.29 3.09 15.54
CA LYS A 34 5.72 4.40 15.95
C LYS A 34 4.38 4.69 15.28
N GLY A 35 4.07 4.02 14.18
CA GLY A 35 2.78 4.11 13.52
C GLY A 35 1.70 3.30 14.23
N TRP A 36 0.45 3.50 13.84
CA TRP A 36 -0.69 2.78 14.42
C TRP A 36 -0.77 1.31 14.00
N THR A 37 -0.03 0.90 12.95
CA THR A 37 0.06 -0.47 12.46
C THR A 37 1.45 -0.73 11.87
N THR A 38 1.94 -1.98 11.97
CA THR A 38 3.25 -2.39 11.47
C THR A 38 3.27 -3.86 11.11
N GLU A 39 4.19 -4.27 10.25
CA GLU A 39 4.55 -5.67 10.01
C GLU A 39 5.79 -6.11 10.81
N ALA A 40 6.49 -5.18 11.46
CA ALA A 40 7.76 -5.44 12.16
C ALA A 40 7.64 -6.44 13.31
N ASP A 41 6.45 -6.70 13.81
CA ASP A 41 6.20 -7.72 14.84
C ASP A 41 6.20 -9.15 14.27
N PHE A 42 6.06 -9.30 12.95
CA PHE A 42 5.92 -10.58 12.26
C PHE A 42 7.05 -10.84 11.27
N LEU A 43 7.61 -9.79 10.70
CA LEU A 43 8.56 -9.83 9.59
C LEU A 43 9.78 -8.96 9.87
N SER A 44 10.97 -9.49 9.59
CA SER A 44 12.22 -8.77 9.57
C SER A 44 12.71 -8.52 8.15
N GLY A 45 13.75 -7.70 7.99
CA GLY A 45 14.31 -7.35 6.69
C GLY A 45 13.56 -6.21 6.00
N ILE A 46 13.83 -6.02 4.73
CA ILE A 46 13.22 -4.97 3.92
C ILE A 46 11.84 -5.40 3.38
N ARG A 47 10.99 -4.44 3.08
CA ARG A 47 9.69 -4.67 2.43
C ARG A 47 9.82 -4.66 0.90
N ILE A 48 10.70 -3.82 0.36
CA ILE A 48 10.90 -3.67 -1.09
C ILE A 48 12.29 -3.11 -1.38
N THR A 49 12.82 -3.40 -2.58
CA THR A 49 14.06 -2.82 -3.08
C THR A 49 13.77 -1.65 -4.03
N GLU A 50 14.78 -0.79 -4.26
CA GLU A 50 14.66 0.32 -5.19
C GLU A 50 14.46 -0.17 -6.64
N GLU A 51 15.15 -1.25 -7.02
CA GLU A 51 14.99 -1.89 -8.33
C GLU A 51 13.55 -2.31 -8.56
N LYS A 52 12.92 -2.92 -7.54
CA LYS A 52 11.51 -3.34 -7.65
C LYS A 52 10.56 -2.16 -7.75
N VAL A 53 10.84 -1.06 -7.05
CA VAL A 53 10.04 0.18 -7.18
C VAL A 53 10.17 0.74 -8.59
N LYS A 54 11.37 0.75 -9.18
CA LYS A 54 11.58 1.17 -10.58
C LYS A 54 10.83 0.29 -11.57
N GLU A 55 10.92 -1.04 -11.41
CA GLU A 55 10.15 -1.99 -12.23
C GLU A 55 8.64 -1.69 -12.19
N ILE A 56 8.09 -1.42 -11.01
CA ILE A 56 6.68 -1.05 -10.85
C ILE A 56 6.38 0.26 -11.59
N ILE A 57 7.19 1.31 -11.40
CA ILE A 57 6.96 2.62 -12.03
C ILE A 57 7.02 2.54 -13.56
N GLU A 58 7.91 1.69 -14.09
CA GLU A 58 8.11 1.49 -15.54
C GLU A 58 7.14 0.42 -16.11
N GLY A 59 6.40 -0.27 -15.24
CA GLY A 59 5.45 -1.30 -15.62
C GLY A 59 4.28 -0.73 -16.44
N LYS A 60 3.82 -1.50 -17.42
CA LYS A 60 2.72 -1.09 -18.32
C LYS A 60 1.37 -1.04 -17.60
N ASP A 61 1.17 -1.97 -16.67
CA ASP A 61 -0.11 -2.19 -15.98
C ASP A 61 -0.06 -1.69 -14.52
N ASP A 62 1.03 -1.05 -14.15
CA ASP A 62 1.35 -0.59 -12.81
C ASP A 62 1.47 0.92 -12.73
N LEU A 63 1.13 1.49 -11.59
CA LEU A 63 1.46 2.86 -11.23
C LEU A 63 1.55 3.03 -9.72
N ILE A 64 2.26 4.07 -9.28
CA ILE A 64 2.32 4.46 -7.88
C ILE A 64 1.77 5.88 -7.76
N PHE A 65 0.72 6.05 -6.95
CA PHE A 65 0.27 7.38 -6.54
C PHE A 65 1.08 7.86 -5.35
N LEU A 66 1.46 9.12 -5.38
CA LEU A 66 2.15 9.82 -4.29
C LEU A 66 1.22 10.85 -3.66
N GLY A 67 1.18 10.86 -2.34
CA GLY A 67 0.60 11.94 -1.55
C GLY A 67 1.70 12.88 -1.04
N LEU A 68 1.55 14.17 -1.32
CA LEU A 68 2.53 15.19 -0.95
C LEU A 68 1.90 16.19 0.00
N ILE A 69 2.68 16.62 1.01
CA ILE A 69 2.41 17.79 1.83
C ILE A 69 3.53 18.79 1.58
N ASP A 70 3.16 20.01 1.18
CA ASP A 70 4.13 21.08 0.87
C ASP A 70 5.26 20.62 -0.08
N GLY A 71 4.88 19.83 -1.10
CA GLY A 71 5.78 19.29 -2.12
C GLY A 71 6.66 18.13 -1.67
N LYS A 72 6.53 17.65 -0.43
CA LYS A 72 7.29 16.50 0.09
C LYS A 72 6.44 15.24 0.06
N ILE A 73 7.01 14.14 -0.41
CA ILE A 73 6.35 12.82 -0.41
C ILE A 73 6.13 12.40 1.04
N THR A 74 4.87 12.19 1.41
CA THR A 74 4.45 11.77 2.75
C THR A 74 3.61 10.51 2.74
N GLY A 75 3.22 10.02 1.55
CA GLY A 75 2.52 8.77 1.37
C GLY A 75 2.65 8.26 -0.05
N CYS A 76 2.43 6.97 -0.24
CA CYS A 76 2.36 6.33 -1.54
C CYS A 76 1.43 5.12 -1.52
N VAL A 77 0.97 4.70 -2.70
CA VAL A 77 0.22 3.46 -2.91
C VAL A 77 0.46 2.94 -4.32
N HIS A 78 0.65 1.64 -4.44
CA HIS A 78 0.75 0.94 -5.72
C HIS A 78 -0.64 0.51 -6.18
N LEU A 79 -0.93 0.69 -7.46
CA LEU A 79 -2.11 0.18 -8.14
C LEU A 79 -1.69 -0.58 -9.38
N GLU A 80 -2.14 -1.82 -9.50
CA GLU A 80 -1.91 -2.71 -10.65
C GLU A 80 -3.24 -2.99 -11.34
N ASN A 81 -3.25 -2.92 -12.68
CA ASN A 81 -4.34 -3.44 -13.50
C ASN A 81 -4.15 -4.95 -13.69
N ALA A 82 -4.85 -5.76 -12.92
CA ALA A 82 -4.79 -7.22 -13.01
C ALA A 82 -5.78 -7.80 -14.06
N GLY A 83 -6.30 -6.97 -14.96
CA GLY A 83 -7.21 -7.34 -16.04
C GLY A 83 -8.67 -7.31 -15.66
N SER A 84 -9.13 -8.11 -14.71
CA SER A 84 -10.53 -8.17 -14.27
C SER A 84 -10.82 -7.35 -13.00
N TYR A 85 -9.79 -6.95 -12.27
CA TYR A 85 -9.84 -6.10 -11.10
C TYR A 85 -8.55 -5.28 -10.98
N SER A 86 -8.53 -4.26 -10.16
CA SER A 86 -7.29 -3.60 -9.78
C SER A 86 -6.77 -4.17 -8.46
N TYR A 87 -5.44 -4.31 -8.36
CA TYR A 87 -4.79 -4.69 -7.11
C TYR A 87 -4.15 -3.47 -6.47
N LEU A 88 -4.52 -3.19 -5.21
CA LEU A 88 -3.94 -2.14 -4.39
C LEU A 88 -2.91 -2.75 -3.44
N GLY A 89 -1.70 -2.22 -3.47
CA GLY A 89 -0.63 -2.68 -2.61
C GLY A 89 0.22 -1.54 -2.05
N MET A 90 1.11 -1.87 -1.13
CA MET A 90 2.17 -0.98 -0.67
C MET A 90 1.69 0.38 -0.13
N LEU A 91 0.43 0.47 0.37
CA LEU A 91 -0.06 1.70 0.97
C LEU A 91 0.81 2.09 2.16
N SER A 92 1.43 3.26 2.07
CA SER A 92 2.37 3.77 3.07
C SER A 92 2.07 5.23 3.35
N VAL A 93 2.06 5.60 4.63
CA VAL A 93 1.99 7.00 5.08
C VAL A 93 3.05 7.19 6.15
N ASP A 94 3.91 8.20 5.96
CA ASP A 94 4.92 8.57 6.94
C ASP A 94 4.33 8.64 8.36
N VAL A 95 4.97 8.00 9.33
CA VAL A 95 4.44 7.86 10.70
C VAL A 95 4.18 9.21 11.39
N ASN A 96 4.90 10.26 10.99
CA ASN A 96 4.69 11.62 11.51
C ASN A 96 3.53 12.37 10.81
N HIS A 97 2.96 11.78 9.77
CA HIS A 97 1.89 12.35 8.96
C HIS A 97 0.62 11.48 8.93
N GLN A 98 0.58 10.40 9.71
CA GLN A 98 -0.63 9.63 9.92
C GLN A 98 -1.70 10.49 10.60
N ASP A 99 -2.95 10.07 10.55
CA ASP A 99 -4.14 10.80 11.05
C ASP A 99 -4.49 12.11 10.32
N LYS A 100 -3.72 12.49 9.27
CA LYS A 100 -4.02 13.64 8.40
C LYS A 100 -4.90 13.29 7.19
N GLY A 101 -5.36 12.04 7.10
CA GLY A 101 -6.25 11.59 6.02
C GLY A 101 -5.54 11.20 4.71
N ILE A 102 -4.21 11.22 4.63
CA ILE A 102 -3.44 10.90 3.41
C ILE A 102 -3.76 9.50 2.91
N GLY A 103 -3.78 8.50 3.79
CA GLY A 103 -4.11 7.12 3.42
C GLY A 103 -5.50 6.99 2.80
N LYS A 104 -6.49 7.69 3.36
CA LYS A 104 -7.85 7.73 2.80
C LYS A 104 -7.87 8.38 1.40
N ILE A 105 -7.14 9.47 1.22
CA ILE A 105 -7.05 10.16 -0.08
C ILE A 105 -6.42 9.25 -1.13
N LEU A 106 -5.34 8.55 -0.78
CA LEU A 106 -4.66 7.60 -1.68
C LEU A 106 -5.57 6.41 -2.06
N ILE A 107 -6.30 5.84 -1.12
CA ILE A 107 -7.27 4.76 -1.39
C ILE A 107 -8.37 5.26 -2.31
N ASN A 108 -8.97 6.41 -2.01
CA ASN A 108 -10.02 6.99 -2.84
C ASN A 108 -9.55 7.25 -4.28
N GLU A 109 -8.31 7.69 -4.46
CA GLU A 109 -7.73 7.88 -5.79
C GLU A 109 -7.56 6.57 -6.54
N CYS A 110 -7.11 5.49 -5.87
CA CYS A 110 -7.06 4.16 -6.46
C CYS A 110 -8.44 3.68 -6.90
N GLU A 111 -9.46 3.85 -6.05
CA GLU A 111 -10.85 3.48 -6.37
C GLU A 111 -11.38 4.28 -7.56
N ARG A 112 -11.17 5.60 -7.56
CA ARG A 112 -11.55 6.47 -8.67
C ARG A 112 -10.86 6.07 -9.98
N TYR A 113 -9.54 5.88 -9.95
CA TYR A 113 -8.76 5.49 -11.13
C TYR A 113 -9.21 4.12 -11.67
N THR A 114 -9.42 3.16 -10.79
CA THR A 114 -9.94 1.83 -11.14
C THR A 114 -11.25 1.93 -11.90
N LYS A 115 -12.20 2.71 -11.38
CA LYS A 115 -13.54 2.87 -11.97
C LYS A 115 -13.53 3.74 -13.22
N ASP A 116 -12.97 4.95 -13.12
CA ASP A 116 -13.16 5.99 -14.12
C ASP A 116 -12.15 5.91 -15.27
N VAL A 117 -10.94 5.39 -15.01
CA VAL A 117 -9.86 5.32 -15.99
C VAL A 117 -9.70 3.90 -16.55
N LEU A 118 -9.65 2.89 -15.69
CA LEU A 118 -9.50 1.51 -16.13
C LEU A 118 -10.82 0.84 -16.50
N GLY A 119 -11.95 1.40 -16.11
CA GLY A 119 -13.29 0.84 -16.39
C GLY A 119 -13.55 -0.49 -15.66
N LEU A 120 -12.84 -0.72 -14.56
CA LEU A 120 -13.00 -1.92 -13.73
C LEU A 120 -13.95 -1.62 -12.56
N SER A 121 -14.70 -2.64 -12.15
CA SER A 121 -15.70 -2.53 -11.09
C SER A 121 -15.26 -3.10 -9.74
N GLU A 122 -14.03 -3.58 -9.65
CA GLU A 122 -13.53 -4.24 -8.44
C GLU A 122 -12.09 -3.86 -8.15
N ILE A 123 -11.79 -3.66 -6.86
CA ILE A 123 -10.44 -3.47 -6.33
C ILE A 123 -10.18 -4.46 -5.21
N ARG A 124 -8.98 -5.04 -5.20
CA ARG A 124 -8.54 -6.05 -4.23
C ARG A 124 -7.22 -5.65 -3.57
N MET A 125 -6.99 -6.20 -2.39
CA MET A 125 -5.70 -6.12 -1.69
C MET A 125 -5.47 -7.37 -0.84
N LYS A 126 -4.21 -7.62 -0.46
CA LYS A 126 -3.83 -8.66 0.50
C LYS A 126 -3.28 -8.02 1.77
N VAL A 127 -3.73 -8.50 2.90
CA VAL A 127 -3.29 -8.05 4.23
C VAL A 127 -2.88 -9.26 5.05
N ILE A 128 -1.80 -9.17 5.81
CA ILE A 128 -1.43 -10.22 6.77
C ILE A 128 -2.59 -10.40 7.75
N SER A 129 -3.11 -11.62 7.85
CA SER A 129 -4.36 -11.94 8.58
C SER A 129 -4.30 -11.60 10.07
N ARG A 130 -3.09 -11.50 10.66
CA ARG A 130 -2.87 -11.10 12.05
C ARG A 130 -2.98 -9.58 12.30
N ARG A 131 -3.03 -8.77 11.24
CA ARG A 131 -3.19 -7.31 11.34
C ARG A 131 -4.67 -6.95 11.41
N THR A 132 -5.33 -7.37 12.47
CA THR A 132 -6.78 -7.22 12.64
C THR A 132 -7.24 -5.77 12.63
N GLU A 133 -6.47 -4.86 13.24
CA GLU A 133 -6.74 -3.42 13.24
C GLU A 133 -6.75 -2.83 11.82
N LEU A 134 -5.86 -3.31 10.95
CA LEU A 134 -5.79 -2.87 9.55
C LEU A 134 -6.95 -3.45 8.73
N ILE A 135 -7.30 -4.71 8.95
CA ILE A 135 -8.47 -5.33 8.32
C ILE A 135 -9.74 -4.57 8.69
N GLU A 136 -9.93 -4.23 9.96
CA GLU A 136 -11.06 -3.42 10.42
C GLU A 136 -11.07 -2.02 9.81
N TYR A 137 -9.90 -1.41 9.62
CA TYR A 137 -9.77 -0.13 8.93
C TYR A 137 -10.31 -0.21 7.50
N TYR A 138 -9.99 -1.27 6.76
CA TYR A 138 -10.49 -1.47 5.40
C TYR A 138 -11.97 -1.88 5.38
N ASN A 139 -12.42 -2.72 6.33
CA ASN A 139 -13.83 -3.08 6.45
C ASN A 139 -14.73 -1.85 6.60
N ARG A 140 -14.31 -0.87 7.40
CA ARG A 140 -15.04 0.42 7.54
C ARG A 140 -15.11 1.23 6.24
N ARG A 141 -14.30 0.89 5.24
CA ARG A 141 -14.27 1.50 3.89
C ARG A 141 -14.97 0.68 2.83
N GLY A 142 -15.65 -0.38 3.25
CA GLY A 142 -16.44 -1.23 2.37
C GLY A 142 -15.68 -2.41 1.74
N TYR A 143 -14.46 -2.67 2.18
CA TYR A 143 -13.73 -3.88 1.78
C TYR A 143 -14.23 -5.07 2.60
N ILE A 144 -14.34 -6.22 1.95
CA ILE A 144 -14.84 -7.46 2.54
C ILE A 144 -13.80 -8.56 2.32
N ALA A 145 -13.57 -9.38 3.35
CA ALA A 145 -12.69 -10.53 3.23
C ALA A 145 -13.30 -11.59 2.32
N GLU A 146 -12.50 -12.10 1.40
CA GLU A 146 -12.90 -13.11 0.42
C GLU A 146 -11.92 -14.27 0.34
N GLY A 147 -12.47 -15.44 0.02
CA GLY A 147 -11.70 -16.64 -0.28
C GLY A 147 -10.99 -17.25 0.94
N GLU A 148 -10.07 -18.15 0.63
CA GLU A 148 -9.24 -18.83 1.62
C GLU A 148 -7.99 -18.00 1.94
N LEU A 149 -7.39 -18.25 3.11
CA LEU A 149 -6.12 -17.65 3.48
C LEU A 149 -5.00 -18.21 2.59
N GLU A 150 -4.13 -17.32 2.12
CA GLU A 150 -2.95 -17.68 1.32
C GLU A 150 -1.69 -17.62 2.18
N GLU A 151 -0.88 -18.67 2.16
CA GLU A 151 0.37 -18.70 2.94
C GLU A 151 1.35 -17.65 2.42
N PHE A 152 1.97 -16.90 3.33
CA PHE A 152 3.01 -15.92 3.02
C PHE A 152 4.18 -16.58 2.30
N GLY A 153 4.62 -16.03 1.19
CA GLY A 153 5.73 -16.57 0.38
C GLY A 153 5.31 -17.59 -0.68
N ALA A 154 4.07 -18.07 -0.68
CA ALA A 154 3.61 -19.03 -1.69
C ALA A 154 3.64 -18.49 -3.13
N GLY A 155 3.50 -17.16 -3.30
CA GLY A 155 3.51 -16.48 -4.60
C GLY A 155 4.89 -15.99 -5.09
N GLY A 156 5.96 -16.14 -4.32
CA GLY A 156 7.34 -15.82 -4.72
C GLY A 156 7.78 -14.35 -4.60
N ASP A 157 6.88 -13.38 -4.55
CA ASP A 157 7.19 -11.94 -4.56
C ASP A 157 7.09 -11.26 -3.17
N THR A 158 7.32 -12.00 -2.10
CA THR A 158 7.29 -11.45 -0.75
C THR A 158 8.69 -11.23 -0.20
N PHE A 159 8.95 -10.02 0.29
CA PHE A 159 10.20 -9.66 0.93
C PHE A 159 10.09 -9.75 2.45
N GLY A 160 11.13 -10.26 3.08
CA GLY A 160 11.28 -10.37 4.52
C GLY A 160 11.31 -11.81 5.02
N ASP A 161 11.87 -11.96 6.21
CA ASP A 161 12.04 -13.23 6.90
C ASP A 161 11.07 -13.31 8.09
N THR A 162 10.50 -14.49 8.27
CA THR A 162 9.66 -14.80 9.43
C THR A 162 10.01 -16.18 9.97
N SER A 163 9.96 -16.32 11.29
CA SER A 163 10.05 -17.62 11.98
C SER A 163 8.69 -18.30 12.18
N GLU A 164 7.59 -17.59 11.83
CA GLU A 164 6.23 -18.05 12.02
C GLU A 164 5.52 -18.26 10.69
N LYS A 165 4.51 -19.14 10.68
CA LYS A 165 3.60 -19.23 9.54
C LYS A 165 2.68 -18.02 9.53
N LEU A 166 2.75 -17.25 8.46
CA LEU A 166 1.88 -16.11 8.21
C LEU A 166 0.97 -16.38 7.02
N TYR A 167 -0.18 -15.76 7.04
CA TYR A 167 -1.18 -15.88 5.98
C TYR A 167 -1.67 -14.50 5.57
N PHE A 168 -2.02 -14.37 4.30
CA PHE A 168 -2.76 -13.24 3.77
C PHE A 168 -4.26 -13.53 3.76
N VAL A 169 -5.04 -12.51 4.06
CA VAL A 169 -6.46 -12.44 3.70
C VAL A 169 -6.59 -11.50 2.50
N THR A 170 -7.37 -11.92 1.51
CA THR A 170 -7.75 -11.03 0.41
C THR A 170 -8.96 -10.21 0.82
N LEU A 171 -8.87 -8.90 0.65
CA LEU A 171 -9.97 -7.97 0.84
C LEU A 171 -10.37 -7.43 -0.53
N SER A 172 -11.67 -7.37 -0.81
CA SER A 172 -12.21 -6.83 -2.06
C SER A 172 -13.29 -5.80 -1.82
N LYS A 173 -13.49 -4.91 -2.80
CA LYS A 173 -14.56 -3.93 -2.83
C LYS A 173 -15.08 -3.76 -4.25
N ASN A 174 -16.40 -3.82 -4.41
CA ASN A 174 -17.08 -3.40 -5.63
C ASN A 174 -17.24 -1.88 -5.65
N LEU A 175 -16.99 -1.26 -6.82
CA LEU A 175 -16.93 0.19 -7.01
C LEU A 175 -18.14 0.75 -7.78
#